data_d6c87e4eddcff29186cd7b06c765e7a2
#
_entry.id   d6c87e4eddcff29186cd7b06c765e7a2
#
_cell.length_a   1.000
_cell.length_b   1.000
_cell.length_c   1.000
_cell.angle_alpha   90.00
_cell.angle_beta   90.00
_cell.angle_gamma   90.00
#
_symmetry.space_group_name_H-M   'P 1'
#
loop_
_entity.id
_entity.type
_entity.pdbx_description
1 polymer ?
#
loop_
_entity_poly.entity_id
_entity_poly.type
_entity_poly.pdbx_seq_one_letter_code
_entity_poly.pdbx_strand_id
1 'polypeptide(L)'
;MGGGDTSQELKFRRQPGSSVRAPAVDARAQISQHLSIEDEKSVPTTAAIRRKIIALASIASSHESAITSAEVLQLLPIGTFHSAEDLESFVGNDPILRTDLVMERGELGWRTAAQPNRRRQQAILTEQRVRIAQVFGRRLARLCPWLRLVAISGSMAFGGTNPNNDIDFFVVTGPNRAWITLLIAVLGARLGHRVHPNWPVFCFNRVIEENECRDAFRTPQDPLFAREALSLRVLEGTLFHQELLCSASWMKQVFPELYRMALSTADGVATKVERREGRLWSVANVGARAILAPYLTIVGLVRNKRLLRDGNSTARFHTVIEHGFFAYESEKYERLRATYKEAFESP
;
A
#
# COMPACT_ATOMS: atom_id res chain seq x y z
N MET A 1 -38.37 10.71 10.80
CA MET A 1 -38.75 9.65 9.87
C MET A 1 -38.11 9.97 8.53
N GLY A 2 -37.26 9.17 8.01
CA GLY A 2 -36.55 9.35 6.75
C GLY A 2 -35.08 9.01 6.90
N GLY A 3 -34.75 7.74 7.07
CA GLY A 3 -33.39 7.22 7.01
C GLY A 3 -32.96 7.14 5.56
N GLY A 4 -31.96 7.95 5.17
CA GLY A 4 -31.26 7.84 3.90
C GLY A 4 -30.13 6.85 4.01
N ASP A 5 -30.35 5.66 3.50
CA ASP A 5 -29.35 4.61 3.30
C ASP A 5 -28.44 5.03 2.14
N THR A 6 -27.20 5.44 2.44
CA THR A 6 -26.16 5.74 1.44
C THR A 6 -25.06 4.68 1.47
N SER A 7 -25.45 3.43 1.31
CA SER A 7 -24.54 2.37 0.90
C SER A 7 -24.33 2.47 -0.61
N GLN A 8 -23.39 3.32 -1.05
CA GLN A 8 -22.87 3.25 -2.41
C GLN A 8 -22.00 2.00 -2.55
N GLU A 9 -22.65 0.89 -2.88
CA GLU A 9 -22.00 -0.30 -3.44
C GLU A 9 -21.26 0.11 -4.72
N LEU A 10 -19.93 0.06 -4.70
CA LEU A 10 -19.09 0.08 -5.89
C LEU A 10 -19.36 -1.19 -6.72
N LYS A 11 -20.44 -1.17 -7.48
CA LYS A 11 -20.74 -2.21 -8.49
C LYS A 11 -19.80 -2.00 -9.69
N PHE A 12 -18.77 -2.83 -9.77
CA PHE A 12 -17.99 -2.99 -11.01
C PHE A 12 -18.91 -3.52 -12.12
N ARG A 13 -19.39 -2.61 -12.96
CA ARG A 13 -20.19 -2.94 -14.14
C ARG A 13 -19.26 -3.43 -15.24
N ARG A 14 -19.25 -4.72 -15.52
CA ARG A 14 -18.55 -5.32 -16.66
C ARG A 14 -19.09 -4.78 -17.97
N GLN A 15 -18.22 -4.16 -18.78
CA GLN A 15 -18.42 -4.09 -20.23
C GLN A 15 -17.58 -5.20 -20.89
N PRO A 16 -18.11 -5.95 -21.86
CA PRO A 16 -17.33 -6.94 -22.59
C PRO A 16 -16.43 -6.19 -23.59
N GLY A 17 -15.13 -6.10 -23.25
CA GLY A 17 -14.11 -5.46 -24.08
C GLY A 17 -13.37 -6.48 -24.94
N SER A 18 -13.31 -6.20 -26.22
CA SER A 18 -12.54 -6.90 -27.26
C SER A 18 -11.06 -6.95 -26.91
N SER A 19 -10.47 -8.15 -26.97
CA SER A 19 -9.03 -8.38 -26.81
C SER A 19 -8.24 -7.88 -28.02
N VAL A 20 -7.78 -6.62 -27.98
CA VAL A 20 -6.75 -6.13 -28.89
C VAL A 20 -5.40 -6.29 -28.16
N ARG A 21 -4.53 -7.15 -28.71
CA ARG A 21 -3.13 -7.27 -28.27
C ARG A 21 -2.44 -5.94 -28.54
N ALA A 22 -2.12 -5.19 -27.47
CA ALA A 22 -1.23 -4.04 -27.59
C ALA A 22 0.22 -4.53 -27.84
N PRO A 23 0.99 -3.87 -28.74
CA PRO A 23 2.40 -4.17 -28.93
C PRO A 23 3.18 -3.92 -27.63
N ALA A 24 4.25 -4.70 -27.42
CA ALA A 24 5.17 -4.51 -26.30
C ALA A 24 5.85 -3.14 -26.46
N VAL A 25 5.37 -2.17 -25.71
CA VAL A 25 5.92 -0.81 -25.66
C VAL A 25 7.16 -0.85 -24.76
N ASP A 26 8.24 -0.22 -25.22
CA ASP A 26 9.49 -0.12 -24.47
C ASP A 26 9.26 0.69 -23.17
N ALA A 27 9.20 -0.01 -22.05
CA ALA A 27 8.94 0.58 -20.74
C ALA A 27 9.95 1.70 -20.36
N ARG A 28 11.20 1.61 -20.87
CA ARG A 28 12.21 2.63 -20.63
C ARG A 28 11.92 3.95 -21.35
N ALA A 29 11.40 3.89 -22.58
CA ALA A 29 11.03 5.09 -23.33
C ALA A 29 9.83 5.81 -22.67
N GLN A 30 8.86 5.05 -22.15
CA GLN A 30 7.72 5.62 -21.40
C GLN A 30 8.14 6.29 -20.10
N ILE A 31 9.07 5.70 -19.34
CA ILE A 31 9.58 6.29 -18.09
C ILE A 31 10.22 7.65 -18.37
N SER A 32 11.02 7.77 -19.43
CA SER A 32 11.66 9.06 -19.79
C SER A 32 10.65 10.14 -20.16
N GLN A 33 9.56 9.79 -20.84
CA GLN A 33 8.48 10.74 -21.16
C GLN A 33 7.71 11.23 -19.96
N HIS A 34 7.45 10.35 -18.97
CA HIS A 34 6.70 10.73 -17.75
C HIS A 34 7.49 11.64 -16.79
N LEU A 35 8.82 11.67 -16.91
CA LEU A 35 9.67 12.52 -16.07
C LEU A 35 9.82 13.96 -16.61
N SER A 36 9.46 14.23 -17.87
CA SER A 36 9.77 15.49 -18.57
C SER A 36 8.63 16.52 -18.62
N ILE A 37 7.46 16.27 -18.05
CA ILE A 37 6.35 17.21 -18.07
C ILE A 37 6.35 18.01 -16.76
N GLU A 38 6.84 19.24 -16.81
CA GLU A 38 6.68 20.24 -15.75
C GLU A 38 5.25 20.81 -15.81
N ASP A 39 4.37 20.35 -14.92
CA ASP A 39 3.06 20.94 -14.72
C ASP A 39 3.22 22.19 -13.83
N GLU A 40 2.92 23.35 -14.37
CA GLU A 40 2.82 24.64 -13.68
C GLU A 40 1.60 24.63 -12.73
N LYS A 41 1.78 24.10 -11.51
CA LYS A 41 0.75 24.12 -10.46
C LYS A 41 0.89 25.39 -9.62
N SER A 42 -0.22 26.05 -9.32
CA SER A 42 -0.28 27.14 -8.36
C SER A 42 0.33 26.74 -7.03
N VAL A 43 1.19 27.60 -6.46
CA VAL A 43 1.80 27.38 -5.14
C VAL A 43 0.70 27.19 -4.09
N PRO A 44 0.72 26.09 -3.32
CA PRO A 44 -0.34 25.83 -2.34
C PRO A 44 -0.33 26.90 -1.25
N THR A 45 -1.51 27.25 -0.76
CA THR A 45 -1.64 28.24 0.33
C THR A 45 -1.03 27.69 1.62
N THR A 46 -0.54 28.59 2.50
CA THR A 46 -0.02 28.21 3.83
C THR A 46 -1.02 27.35 4.62
N ALA A 47 -2.33 27.65 4.51
CA ALA A 47 -3.38 26.88 5.16
C ALA A 47 -3.50 25.43 4.61
N ALA A 48 -3.35 25.25 3.30
CA ALA A 48 -3.35 23.92 2.68
C ALA A 48 -2.13 23.11 3.08
N ILE A 49 -0.93 23.73 3.10
CA ILE A 49 0.30 23.08 3.57
C ILE A 49 0.15 22.64 5.03
N ARG A 50 -0.35 23.51 5.90
CA ARG A 50 -0.58 23.22 7.32
C ARG A 50 -1.51 22.02 7.49
N ARG A 51 -2.65 21.97 6.80
CA ARG A 51 -3.59 20.84 6.83
C ARG A 51 -2.91 19.52 6.47
N LYS A 52 -2.10 19.51 5.40
CA LYS A 52 -1.35 18.33 4.96
C LYS A 52 -0.35 17.85 6.03
N ILE A 53 0.41 18.75 6.62
CA ILE A 53 1.37 18.43 7.69
C ILE A 53 0.66 17.83 8.90
N ILE A 54 -0.45 18.43 9.36
CA ILE A 54 -1.26 17.92 10.48
C ILE A 54 -1.79 16.53 10.16
N ALA A 55 -2.33 16.31 8.95
CA ALA A 55 -2.84 15.01 8.53
C ALA A 55 -1.74 13.94 8.54
N LEU A 56 -0.56 14.26 8.00
CA LEU A 56 0.58 13.34 7.98
C LEU A 56 1.06 12.97 9.38
N ALA A 57 1.17 13.96 10.28
CA ALA A 57 1.53 13.74 11.68
C ALA A 57 0.47 12.90 12.42
N SER A 58 -0.81 13.15 12.19
CA SER A 58 -1.93 12.41 12.77
C SER A 58 -1.92 10.94 12.34
N ILE A 59 -1.68 10.70 11.06
CA ILE A 59 -1.60 9.34 10.49
C ILE A 59 -0.41 8.60 11.08
N ALA A 60 0.77 9.24 11.12
CA ALA A 60 1.95 8.63 11.74
C ALA A 60 1.69 8.28 13.21
N SER A 61 1.09 9.19 13.97
CA SER A 61 0.72 8.96 15.37
C SER A 61 -0.28 7.81 15.54
N SER A 62 -1.26 7.70 14.64
CA SER A 62 -2.25 6.59 14.68
C SER A 62 -1.60 5.20 14.48
N HIS A 63 -0.42 5.17 13.89
CA HIS A 63 0.43 3.98 13.75
C HIS A 63 1.53 3.92 14.82
N GLU A 64 1.41 4.74 15.86
CA GLU A 64 2.44 4.85 16.89
C GLU A 64 3.84 5.12 16.30
N SER A 65 3.94 5.94 15.27
CA SER A 65 5.16 6.29 14.56
C SER A 65 5.33 7.80 14.51
N ALA A 66 6.53 8.26 14.22
CA ALA A 66 6.81 9.61 13.73
C ALA A 66 7.00 9.54 12.20
N ILE A 67 6.91 10.68 11.53
CA ILE A 67 7.23 10.81 10.10
C ILE A 67 8.48 11.66 9.95
N THR A 68 9.42 11.23 9.10
CA THR A 68 10.65 12.01 8.88
C THR A 68 10.39 13.23 8.01
N SER A 69 11.23 14.28 8.16
CA SER A 69 11.20 15.47 7.29
C SER A 69 11.30 15.07 5.82
N ALA A 70 12.16 14.12 5.48
CA ALA A 70 12.29 13.59 4.12
C ALA A 70 10.98 12.96 3.60
N GLU A 71 10.28 12.17 4.41
CA GLU A 71 8.99 11.58 4.05
C GLU A 71 7.89 12.65 3.88
N VAL A 72 7.89 13.70 4.72
CA VAL A 72 6.95 14.82 4.57
C VAL A 72 7.20 15.54 3.24
N LEU A 73 8.45 15.84 2.91
CA LEU A 73 8.82 16.50 1.65
C LEU A 73 8.38 15.70 0.42
N GLN A 74 8.50 14.37 0.46
CA GLN A 74 8.05 13.48 -0.63
C GLN A 74 6.53 13.47 -0.84
N LEU A 75 5.77 13.80 0.21
CA LEU A 75 4.31 13.77 0.20
C LEU A 75 3.68 15.16 -0.02
N LEU A 76 4.48 16.21 -0.05
CA LEU A 76 4.06 17.56 -0.37
C LEU A 76 4.27 17.89 -1.86
N PRO A 77 3.58 18.89 -2.40
CA PRO A 77 3.83 19.38 -3.76
C PRO A 77 5.29 19.83 -3.94
N ILE A 78 5.85 19.58 -5.11
CA ILE A 78 7.23 20.01 -5.45
C ILE A 78 7.34 21.53 -5.28
N GLY A 79 8.44 21.98 -4.69
CA GLY A 79 8.72 23.41 -4.47
C GLY A 79 8.00 24.01 -3.26
N THR A 80 7.25 23.23 -2.47
CA THR A 80 6.67 23.70 -1.21
C THR A 80 7.77 24.10 -0.20
N PHE A 81 8.81 23.27 -0.10
CA PHE A 81 10.03 23.52 0.69
C PHE A 81 11.25 23.10 -0.12
N HIS A 82 12.36 23.81 0.05
CA HIS A 82 13.62 23.50 -0.65
C HIS A 82 14.49 22.51 0.14
N SER A 83 14.29 22.45 1.45
CA SER A 83 15.09 21.59 2.32
C SER A 83 14.30 21.10 3.54
N ALA A 84 14.90 20.17 4.29
CA ALA A 84 14.37 19.73 5.58
C ALA A 84 14.38 20.87 6.61
N GLU A 85 15.40 21.70 6.57
CA GLU A 85 15.57 22.86 7.44
C GLU A 85 14.45 23.90 7.21
N ASP A 86 14.02 24.12 5.94
CA ASP A 86 12.91 25.01 5.62
C ASP A 86 11.61 24.49 6.23
N LEU A 87 11.35 23.17 6.12
CA LEU A 87 10.21 22.52 6.73
C LEU A 87 10.24 22.63 8.26
N GLU A 88 11.40 22.38 8.88
CA GLU A 88 11.59 22.50 10.33
C GLU A 88 11.35 23.93 10.80
N SER A 89 11.91 24.91 10.09
CA SER A 89 11.67 26.34 10.34
C SER A 89 10.19 26.71 10.21
N PHE A 90 9.51 26.21 9.18
CA PHE A 90 8.09 26.44 8.98
C PHE A 90 7.26 25.86 10.15
N VAL A 91 7.49 24.62 10.55
CA VAL A 91 6.77 23.98 11.67
C VAL A 91 7.05 24.71 12.98
N GLY A 92 8.30 25.14 13.23
CA GLY A 92 8.68 25.86 14.45
C GLY A 92 8.13 27.27 14.55
N ASN A 93 7.96 27.96 13.43
CA ASN A 93 7.50 29.37 13.38
C ASN A 93 5.97 29.51 13.19
N ASP A 94 5.29 28.47 12.64
CA ASP A 94 3.85 28.51 12.46
C ASP A 94 3.12 28.42 13.82
N PRO A 95 2.30 29.43 14.19
CA PRO A 95 1.69 29.51 15.53
C PRO A 95 0.72 28.35 15.83
N ILE A 96 0.14 27.73 14.79
CA ILE A 96 -0.77 26.59 14.96
C ILE A 96 0.02 25.29 15.07
N LEU A 97 0.97 25.03 14.15
CA LEU A 97 1.72 23.79 14.15
C LEU A 97 2.58 23.64 15.42
N ARG A 98 3.30 24.68 15.83
CA ARG A 98 4.16 24.64 17.01
C ARG A 98 3.45 24.35 18.32
N THR A 99 2.14 24.55 18.40
CA THR A 99 1.35 24.26 19.60
C THR A 99 1.25 22.75 19.82
N ASP A 100 0.97 21.99 18.76
CA ASP A 100 0.63 20.59 18.84
C ASP A 100 1.72 19.66 18.33
N LEU A 101 2.53 20.15 17.38
CA LEU A 101 3.58 19.38 16.73
C LEU A 101 4.97 19.77 17.23
N VAL A 102 5.88 18.83 17.12
CA VAL A 102 7.30 19.02 17.38
C VAL A 102 8.10 18.35 16.27
N MET A 103 9.16 19.05 15.85
CA MET A 103 10.16 18.50 14.96
C MET A 103 11.45 18.32 15.77
N GLU A 104 11.86 17.08 15.95
CA GLU A 104 13.08 16.75 16.69
C GLU A 104 13.94 15.78 15.88
N ARG A 105 15.19 16.15 15.60
CA ARG A 105 16.15 15.32 14.86
C ARG A 105 15.63 14.85 13.49
N GLY A 106 14.89 15.71 12.80
CA GLY A 106 14.28 15.38 11.51
C GLY A 106 13.06 14.47 11.59
N GLU A 107 12.48 14.29 12.78
CA GLU A 107 11.25 13.52 13.00
C GLU A 107 10.11 14.45 13.43
N LEU A 108 9.01 14.45 12.68
CA LEU A 108 7.78 15.19 12.98
C LEU A 108 6.81 14.29 13.73
N GLY A 109 6.30 14.78 14.86
CA GLY A 109 5.30 14.06 15.65
C GLY A 109 4.46 15.00 16.50
N TRP A 110 3.43 14.43 17.14
CA TRP A 110 2.66 15.16 18.14
C TRP A 110 3.48 15.33 19.41
N ARG A 111 3.48 16.53 19.97
CA ARG A 111 4.23 16.88 21.19
C ARG A 111 3.89 15.97 22.38
N THR A 112 2.63 15.55 22.49
CA THR A 112 2.15 14.66 23.56
C THR A 112 2.57 13.19 23.38
N ALA A 113 3.00 12.79 22.17
CA ALA A 113 3.34 11.42 21.83
C ALA A 113 4.81 11.26 21.37
N ALA A 114 5.60 12.34 21.41
CA ALA A 114 6.98 12.34 20.96
C ALA A 114 7.82 11.36 21.81
N GLN A 115 8.39 10.36 21.13
CA GLN A 115 9.35 9.42 21.72
C GLN A 115 10.64 9.50 20.93
N PRO A 116 11.70 10.07 21.48
CA PRO A 116 12.99 10.21 20.79
C PRO A 116 13.54 8.83 20.41
N ASN A 117 14.11 8.73 19.21
CA ASN A 117 14.66 7.52 18.60
C ASN A 117 13.67 6.40 18.23
N ARG A 118 12.36 6.62 18.35
CA ARG A 118 11.37 5.61 18.01
C ARG A 118 11.46 5.22 16.53
N ARG A 119 11.58 6.21 15.64
CA ARG A 119 11.69 5.97 14.20
C ARG A 119 12.94 5.17 13.84
N ARG A 120 14.06 5.44 14.50
CA ARG A 120 15.31 4.68 14.31
C ARG A 120 15.14 3.21 14.71
N GLN A 121 14.49 2.94 15.82
CA GLN A 121 14.22 1.57 16.27
C GLN A 121 13.26 0.85 15.29
N GLN A 122 12.22 1.54 14.83
CA GLN A 122 11.30 1.03 13.82
C GLN A 122 12.00 0.75 12.49
N ALA A 123 12.95 1.59 12.06
CA ALA A 123 13.72 1.36 10.84
C ALA A 123 14.56 0.07 10.93
N ILE A 124 15.26 -0.15 12.05
CA ILE A 124 16.05 -1.38 12.26
C ILE A 124 15.14 -2.62 12.21
N LEU A 125 14.00 -2.59 12.90
CA LEU A 125 13.04 -3.68 12.90
C LEU A 125 12.45 -3.92 11.50
N THR A 126 12.14 -2.85 10.77
CA THR A 126 11.63 -2.92 9.40
C THR A 126 12.63 -3.63 8.50
N GLU A 127 13.92 -3.27 8.54
CA GLU A 127 14.94 -3.92 7.72
C GLU A 127 15.11 -5.42 8.03
N GLN A 128 15.05 -5.79 9.30
CA GLN A 128 15.07 -7.21 9.70
C GLN A 128 13.89 -7.98 9.10
N ARG A 129 12.68 -7.40 9.16
CA ARG A 129 11.46 -8.02 8.63
C ARG A 129 11.44 -8.05 7.10
N VAL A 130 11.97 -7.02 6.45
CA VAL A 130 12.12 -7.01 4.98
C VAL A 130 12.98 -8.18 4.51
N ARG A 131 14.07 -8.50 5.21
CA ARG A 131 14.91 -9.68 4.88
C ARG A 131 14.12 -10.98 4.99
N ILE A 132 13.29 -11.14 6.03
CA ILE A 132 12.42 -12.32 6.18
C ILE A 132 11.40 -12.38 5.03
N ALA A 133 10.74 -11.25 4.74
CA ALA A 133 9.79 -11.14 3.64
C ALA A 133 10.40 -11.45 2.27
N GLN A 134 11.66 -11.02 2.03
CA GLN A 134 12.39 -11.35 0.80
C GLN A 134 12.63 -12.85 0.63
N VAL A 135 12.99 -13.54 1.72
CA VAL A 135 13.17 -15.01 1.69
C VAL A 135 11.84 -15.69 1.37
N PHE A 136 10.76 -15.27 2.02
CA PHE A 136 9.43 -15.80 1.77
C PHE A 136 8.93 -15.49 0.35
N GLY A 137 9.04 -14.23 -0.10
CA GLY A 137 8.61 -13.79 -1.43
C GLY A 137 9.30 -14.55 -2.56
N ARG A 138 10.63 -14.74 -2.47
CA ARG A 138 11.40 -15.56 -3.43
C ARG A 138 10.95 -17.02 -3.47
N ARG A 139 10.64 -17.61 -2.31
CA ARG A 139 10.11 -18.99 -2.25
C ARG A 139 8.73 -19.08 -2.89
N LEU A 140 7.87 -18.11 -2.60
CA LEU A 140 6.53 -18.04 -3.18
C LEU A 140 6.59 -17.87 -4.72
N ALA A 141 7.47 -17.01 -5.23
CA ALA A 141 7.67 -16.83 -6.66
C ALA A 141 8.16 -18.10 -7.38
N ARG A 142 9.01 -18.90 -6.72
CA ARG A 142 9.43 -20.21 -7.26
C ARG A 142 8.30 -21.24 -7.31
N LEU A 143 7.42 -21.23 -6.30
CA LEU A 143 6.27 -22.16 -6.22
C LEU A 143 5.12 -21.72 -7.14
N CYS A 144 5.01 -20.44 -7.42
CA CYS A 144 3.94 -19.81 -8.20
C CYS A 144 4.52 -19.07 -9.42
N PRO A 145 4.91 -19.76 -10.50
CA PRO A 145 5.57 -19.12 -11.66
C PRO A 145 4.67 -18.15 -12.45
N TRP A 146 3.38 -18.09 -12.12
CA TRP A 146 2.40 -17.12 -12.63
C TRP A 146 2.31 -15.81 -11.82
N LEU A 147 3.14 -15.64 -10.78
CA LEU A 147 3.21 -14.40 -10.03
C LEU A 147 3.71 -13.25 -10.90
N ARG A 148 3.07 -12.09 -10.75
CA ARG A 148 3.44 -10.84 -11.43
C ARG A 148 4.15 -9.87 -10.49
N LEU A 149 3.68 -9.81 -9.24
CA LEU A 149 4.20 -8.91 -8.21
C LEU A 149 4.07 -9.56 -6.84
N VAL A 150 5.09 -9.45 -6.04
CA VAL A 150 5.07 -9.63 -4.59
C VAL A 150 5.70 -8.41 -3.97
N ALA A 151 4.97 -7.70 -3.16
CA ALA A 151 5.44 -6.51 -2.48
C ALA A 151 4.98 -6.48 -1.02
N ILE A 152 5.70 -5.72 -0.20
CA ILE A 152 5.28 -5.38 1.16
C ILE A 152 4.45 -4.10 1.08
N SER A 153 3.32 -4.08 1.75
CA SER A 153 2.42 -2.93 1.91
C SER A 153 2.28 -2.50 3.37
N GLY A 154 1.36 -1.58 3.65
CA GLY A 154 1.02 -1.14 5.01
C GLY A 154 2.14 -0.42 5.74
N SER A 155 2.16 -0.50 7.06
CA SER A 155 3.09 0.25 7.92
C SER A 155 4.56 -0.04 7.63
N MET A 156 4.91 -1.24 7.21
CA MET A 156 6.27 -1.61 6.82
C MET A 156 6.73 -0.89 5.55
N ALA A 157 5.86 -0.67 4.59
CA ALA A 157 6.18 0.08 3.38
C ALA A 157 6.59 1.51 3.71
N PHE A 158 5.98 2.10 4.74
CA PHE A 158 6.29 3.44 5.26
C PHE A 158 7.42 3.45 6.31
N GLY A 159 8.03 2.30 6.62
CA GLY A 159 9.10 2.20 7.61
C GLY A 159 8.64 2.35 9.09
N GLY A 160 7.34 2.31 9.37
CA GLY A 160 6.74 2.47 10.71
C GLY A 160 6.36 1.15 11.39
N THR A 161 7.25 0.16 11.41
CA THR A 161 6.96 -1.17 11.94
C THR A 161 7.13 -1.23 13.46
N ASN A 162 6.13 -1.76 14.15
CA ASN A 162 6.21 -2.09 15.58
C ASN A 162 6.42 -3.61 15.78
N PRO A 163 6.93 -4.06 16.96
CA PRO A 163 7.19 -5.47 17.23
C PRO A 163 5.98 -6.40 17.01
N ASN A 164 4.78 -5.91 17.28
CA ASN A 164 3.53 -6.68 17.18
C ASN A 164 2.85 -6.61 15.81
N ASN A 165 3.41 -5.86 14.85
CA ASN A 165 2.80 -5.73 13.53
C ASN A 165 3.07 -6.97 12.67
N ASP A 166 2.09 -7.35 11.87
CA ASP A 166 2.22 -8.37 10.83
C ASP A 166 3.08 -7.84 9.65
N ILE A 167 3.57 -8.74 8.81
CA ILE A 167 4.10 -8.38 7.49
C ILE A 167 2.96 -8.46 6.49
N ASP A 168 2.57 -7.31 5.95
CA ASP A 168 1.48 -7.19 4.99
C ASP A 168 1.99 -7.37 3.57
N PHE A 169 1.48 -8.39 2.87
CA PHE A 169 1.81 -8.65 1.49
C PHE A 169 0.73 -8.15 0.54
N PHE A 170 1.17 -7.50 -0.53
CA PHE A 170 0.41 -7.21 -1.72
C PHE A 170 0.89 -8.13 -2.84
N VAL A 171 -0.01 -8.96 -3.37
CA VAL A 171 0.35 -10.01 -4.33
C VAL A 171 -0.49 -9.87 -5.59
N VAL A 172 0.16 -9.83 -6.77
CA VAL A 172 -0.52 -9.85 -8.07
C VAL A 172 -0.18 -11.13 -8.80
N THR A 173 -1.19 -11.76 -9.36
CA THR A 173 -1.09 -13.04 -10.07
C THR A 173 -1.56 -12.93 -11.51
N GLY A 174 -1.17 -13.87 -12.37
CA GLY A 174 -1.83 -14.07 -13.66
C GLY A 174 -3.30 -14.46 -13.51
N PRO A 175 -4.06 -14.43 -14.62
CA PRO A 175 -5.50 -14.72 -14.62
C PRO A 175 -5.83 -16.11 -14.07
N ASN A 176 -6.92 -16.21 -13.31
CA ASN A 176 -7.39 -17.44 -12.66
C ASN A 176 -6.35 -18.14 -11.78
N ARG A 177 -5.59 -17.35 -10.99
CA ARG A 177 -4.51 -17.87 -10.11
C ARG A 177 -4.52 -17.27 -8.71
N ALA A 178 -5.37 -16.31 -8.41
CA ALA A 178 -5.38 -15.61 -7.12
C ALA A 178 -5.56 -16.58 -5.94
N TRP A 179 -6.53 -17.46 -6.02
CA TRP A 179 -6.91 -18.35 -4.91
C TRP A 179 -5.92 -19.48 -4.66
N ILE A 180 -5.38 -20.10 -5.71
CA ILE A 180 -4.34 -21.12 -5.55
C ILE A 180 -3.05 -20.50 -5.01
N THR A 181 -2.73 -19.28 -5.43
CA THR A 181 -1.59 -18.53 -4.89
C THR A 181 -1.79 -18.22 -3.40
N LEU A 182 -2.98 -17.73 -3.02
CA LEU A 182 -3.30 -17.47 -1.62
C LEU A 182 -3.23 -18.75 -0.77
N LEU A 183 -3.71 -19.89 -1.28
CA LEU A 183 -3.61 -21.17 -0.59
C LEU A 183 -2.15 -21.57 -0.34
N ILE A 184 -1.31 -21.52 -1.38
CA ILE A 184 0.11 -21.83 -1.28
C ILE A 184 0.80 -20.85 -0.30
N ALA A 185 0.48 -19.57 -0.37
CA ALA A 185 1.04 -18.56 0.51
C ALA A 185 0.67 -18.77 1.98
N VAL A 186 -0.60 -19.06 2.28
CA VAL A 186 -1.08 -19.35 3.65
C VAL A 186 -0.45 -20.62 4.20
N LEU A 187 -0.38 -21.69 3.40
CA LEU A 187 0.28 -22.94 3.81
C LEU A 187 1.79 -22.74 4.02
N GLY A 188 2.44 -22.01 3.12
CA GLY A 188 3.86 -21.65 3.23
C GLY A 188 4.16 -20.81 4.47
N ALA A 189 3.31 -19.84 4.78
CA ALA A 189 3.41 -19.00 5.98
C ALA A 189 3.29 -19.85 7.26
N ARG A 190 2.30 -20.76 7.32
CA ARG A 190 2.11 -21.67 8.46
C ARG A 190 3.29 -22.63 8.65
N LEU A 191 3.78 -23.17 7.55
CA LEU A 191 4.97 -24.07 7.61
C LEU A 191 6.21 -23.27 8.02
N GLY A 192 6.40 -22.08 7.46
CA GLY A 192 7.49 -21.18 7.84
C GLY A 192 7.49 -20.85 9.33
N HIS A 193 6.32 -20.55 9.89
CA HIS A 193 6.18 -20.27 11.33
C HIS A 193 6.43 -21.50 12.23
N ARG A 194 6.12 -22.72 11.75
CA ARG A 194 6.47 -23.96 12.48
C ARG A 194 7.98 -24.19 12.54
N VAL A 195 8.69 -23.88 11.44
CA VAL A 195 10.16 -24.05 11.35
C VAL A 195 10.89 -22.90 12.05
N HIS A 196 10.32 -21.71 11.99
CA HIS A 196 10.88 -20.48 12.55
C HIS A 196 9.82 -19.79 13.43
N PRO A 197 9.62 -20.22 14.69
CA PRO A 197 8.57 -19.68 15.57
C PRO A 197 8.69 -18.18 15.83
N ASN A 198 9.90 -17.63 15.70
CA ASN A 198 10.19 -16.20 15.90
C ASN A 198 9.90 -15.34 14.65
N TRP A 199 9.45 -15.92 13.54
CA TRP A 199 9.04 -15.14 12.39
C TRP A 199 7.76 -14.35 12.71
N PRO A 200 7.65 -13.12 12.21
CA PRO A 200 6.42 -12.35 12.34
C PRO A 200 5.28 -13.04 11.58
N VAL A 201 4.07 -12.73 11.95
CA VAL A 201 2.88 -13.20 11.22
C VAL A 201 2.88 -12.59 9.82
N PHE A 202 2.58 -13.41 8.82
CA PHE A 202 2.41 -12.97 7.43
C PHE A 202 0.93 -12.77 7.15
N CYS A 203 0.57 -11.55 6.75
CA CYS A 203 -0.77 -11.19 6.35
C CYS A 203 -0.80 -10.95 4.84
N PHE A 204 -1.72 -11.61 4.15
CA PHE A 204 -1.95 -11.39 2.72
C PHE A 204 -3.12 -10.43 2.57
N ASN A 205 -2.84 -9.13 2.79
CA ASN A 205 -3.88 -8.11 2.82
C ASN A 205 -4.60 -7.97 1.49
N ARG A 206 -3.89 -8.19 0.39
CA ARG A 206 -4.48 -8.12 -0.94
C ARG A 206 -3.82 -9.12 -1.88
N VAL A 207 -4.65 -10.00 -2.45
CA VAL A 207 -4.27 -10.90 -3.53
C VAL A 207 -5.20 -10.65 -4.70
N ILE A 208 -4.67 -10.23 -5.84
CA ILE A 208 -5.44 -9.72 -6.97
C ILE A 208 -4.89 -10.27 -8.29
N GLU A 209 -5.76 -10.50 -9.26
CA GLU A 209 -5.34 -10.88 -10.61
C GLU A 209 -4.86 -9.67 -11.42
N GLU A 210 -4.01 -9.91 -12.41
CA GLU A 210 -3.33 -8.87 -13.20
C GLU A 210 -4.31 -7.87 -13.81
N ASN A 211 -5.42 -8.34 -14.37
CA ASN A 211 -6.38 -7.48 -15.06
C ASN A 211 -7.07 -6.52 -14.09
N GLU A 212 -7.58 -7.05 -12.98
CA GLU A 212 -8.21 -6.24 -11.93
C GLU A 212 -7.21 -5.26 -11.31
N CYS A 213 -5.94 -5.68 -11.15
CA CYS A 213 -4.89 -4.81 -10.64
C CYS A 213 -4.59 -3.65 -11.62
N ARG A 214 -4.46 -3.93 -12.92
CA ARG A 214 -4.24 -2.90 -13.95
C ARG A 214 -5.40 -1.91 -14.00
N ASP A 215 -6.63 -2.37 -13.90
CA ASP A 215 -7.82 -1.52 -13.90
C ASP A 215 -7.88 -0.64 -12.64
N ALA A 216 -7.54 -1.22 -11.47
CA ALA A 216 -7.48 -0.48 -10.21
C ALA A 216 -6.40 0.64 -10.24
N PHE A 217 -5.25 0.40 -10.89
CA PHE A 217 -4.20 1.42 -11.01
C PHE A 217 -4.53 2.51 -12.03
N ARG A 218 -5.15 2.16 -13.16
CA ARG A 218 -5.52 3.12 -14.21
C ARG A 218 -6.65 4.07 -13.79
N THR A 219 -7.58 3.58 -12.98
CA THR A 219 -8.73 4.36 -12.53
C THR A 219 -8.30 5.27 -11.38
N PRO A 220 -8.47 6.61 -11.48
CA PRO A 220 -8.20 7.50 -10.37
C PRO A 220 -8.96 7.08 -9.11
N GLN A 221 -8.23 6.98 -8.03
CA GLN A 221 -8.75 6.62 -6.72
C GLN A 221 -8.39 7.70 -5.69
N ASP A 222 -8.52 7.39 -4.41
CA ASP A 222 -8.19 8.31 -3.34
C ASP A 222 -6.67 8.46 -3.11
N PRO A 223 -6.22 9.54 -2.43
CA PRO A 223 -4.81 9.80 -2.14
C PRO A 223 -4.14 8.71 -1.30
N LEU A 224 -4.87 8.00 -0.44
CA LEU A 224 -4.30 6.92 0.35
C LEU A 224 -3.89 5.75 -0.54
N PHE A 225 -4.72 5.39 -1.53
CA PHE A 225 -4.35 4.37 -2.52
C PHE A 225 -3.08 4.77 -3.30
N ALA A 226 -3.01 6.04 -3.74
CA ALA A 226 -1.81 6.54 -4.43
C ALA A 226 -0.56 6.41 -3.55
N ARG A 227 -0.63 6.83 -2.29
CA ARG A 227 0.48 6.70 -1.36
C ARG A 227 0.90 5.25 -1.15
N GLU A 228 -0.06 4.35 -0.92
CA GLU A 228 0.23 2.92 -0.73
C GLU A 228 0.88 2.30 -1.96
N ALA A 229 0.32 2.54 -3.15
CA ALA A 229 0.85 2.02 -4.41
C ALA A 229 2.27 2.51 -4.70
N LEU A 230 2.54 3.80 -4.46
CA LEU A 230 3.86 4.41 -4.66
C LEU A 230 4.90 3.98 -3.61
N SER A 231 4.45 3.60 -2.42
CA SER A 231 5.34 3.19 -1.32
C SER A 231 5.56 1.68 -1.24
N LEU A 232 4.99 0.88 -2.13
CA LEU A 232 5.19 -0.58 -2.13
C LEU A 232 6.67 -0.93 -2.14
N ARG A 233 7.11 -1.75 -1.19
CA ARG A 233 8.46 -2.34 -1.22
C ARG A 233 8.43 -3.61 -2.03
N VAL A 234 8.79 -3.50 -3.30
CA VAL A 234 8.74 -4.63 -4.24
C VAL A 234 9.81 -5.67 -3.90
N LEU A 235 9.38 -6.92 -3.77
CA LEU A 235 10.25 -8.06 -3.53
C LEU A 235 10.51 -8.86 -4.81
N GLU A 236 9.48 -8.99 -5.65
CA GLU A 236 9.50 -9.66 -6.95
C GLU A 236 8.57 -8.92 -7.92
N GLY A 237 8.94 -8.80 -9.19
CA GLY A 237 8.10 -8.20 -10.23
C GLY A 237 8.23 -6.69 -10.37
N THR A 238 9.44 -6.14 -10.20
CA THR A 238 9.72 -4.68 -10.29
C THR A 238 9.26 -4.08 -11.61
N LEU A 239 9.51 -4.72 -12.75
CA LEU A 239 9.08 -4.21 -14.05
C LEU A 239 7.57 -4.13 -14.16
N PHE A 240 6.85 -5.14 -13.65
CA PHE A 240 5.40 -5.11 -13.64
C PHE A 240 4.85 -3.98 -12.77
N HIS A 241 5.46 -3.73 -11.60
CA HIS A 241 5.10 -2.58 -10.75
C HIS A 241 5.31 -1.26 -11.48
N GLN A 242 6.40 -1.10 -12.21
CA GLN A 242 6.66 0.09 -13.02
C GLN A 242 5.64 0.28 -14.15
N GLU A 243 5.28 -0.80 -14.87
CA GLU A 243 4.20 -0.75 -15.85
C GLU A 243 2.88 -0.28 -15.23
N LEU A 244 2.55 -0.75 -14.01
CA LEU A 244 1.38 -0.29 -13.28
C LEU A 244 1.46 1.21 -12.97
N LEU A 245 2.59 1.69 -12.43
CA LEU A 245 2.79 3.10 -12.12
C LEU A 245 2.74 3.97 -13.37
N CYS A 246 3.39 3.58 -14.46
CA CYS A 246 3.31 4.31 -15.74
C CYS A 246 1.87 4.40 -16.26
N SER A 247 1.04 3.39 -16.02
CA SER A 247 -0.38 3.42 -16.40
C SER A 247 -1.25 4.27 -15.48
N ALA A 248 -0.73 4.68 -14.33
CA ALA A 248 -1.42 5.41 -13.25
C ALA A 248 -0.89 6.85 -13.12
N SER A 249 -0.79 7.58 -14.23
CA SER A 249 -0.23 8.95 -14.28
C SER A 249 -0.96 9.94 -13.35
N TRP A 250 -2.20 9.68 -12.97
CA TRP A 250 -2.96 10.46 -12.01
C TRP A 250 -2.29 10.53 -10.63
N MET A 251 -1.51 9.49 -10.23
CA MET A 251 -0.78 9.49 -8.95
C MET A 251 0.32 10.57 -8.91
N LYS A 252 0.88 10.95 -10.08
CA LYS A 252 1.82 12.07 -10.19
C LYS A 252 1.18 13.39 -9.76
N GLN A 253 -0.12 13.56 -10.01
CA GLN A 253 -0.84 14.77 -9.61
C GLN A 253 -1.04 14.85 -8.09
N VAL A 254 -1.15 13.71 -7.42
CA VAL A 254 -1.36 13.64 -5.97
C VAL A 254 -0.03 13.77 -5.21
N PHE A 255 0.98 12.96 -5.59
CA PHE A 255 2.29 12.89 -4.93
C PHE A 255 3.42 12.91 -5.97
N PRO A 256 3.75 14.05 -6.57
CA PRO A 256 4.68 14.14 -7.69
C PRO A 256 6.09 13.65 -7.37
N GLU A 257 6.63 14.01 -6.19
CA GLU A 257 7.98 13.60 -5.79
C GLU A 257 8.05 12.12 -5.44
N LEU A 258 7.07 11.61 -4.69
CA LEU A 258 7.00 10.18 -4.38
C LEU A 258 6.83 9.33 -5.65
N TYR A 259 6.03 9.81 -6.63
CA TYR A 259 5.87 9.16 -7.93
C TYR A 259 7.20 9.10 -8.70
N ARG A 260 7.95 10.20 -8.75
CA ARG A 260 9.27 10.27 -9.40
C ARG A 260 10.25 9.28 -8.74
N MET A 261 10.28 9.23 -7.41
CA MET A 261 11.12 8.30 -6.67
C MET A 261 10.73 6.83 -6.90
N ALA A 262 9.44 6.50 -6.89
CA ALA A 262 8.97 5.15 -7.12
C ALA A 262 9.36 4.63 -8.52
N LEU A 263 9.38 5.49 -9.53
CA LEU A 263 9.84 5.15 -10.87
C LEU A 263 11.38 5.03 -10.98
N SER A 264 12.13 5.82 -10.21
CA SER A 264 13.60 5.83 -10.26
C SER A 264 14.27 4.64 -9.55
N THR A 265 13.56 3.96 -8.64
CA THR A 265 14.08 2.83 -7.84
C THR A 265 14.26 1.54 -8.65
N ALA A 266 14.26 1.62 -9.97
CA ALA A 266 14.07 0.54 -10.93
C ALA A 266 15.35 -0.17 -11.38
N ASP A 267 16.35 -0.35 -10.56
CA ASP A 267 17.51 -1.22 -10.89
C ASP A 267 17.19 -2.72 -10.71
N GLY A 268 15.98 -3.14 -11.10
CA GLY A 268 15.52 -4.52 -10.97
C GLY A 268 15.86 -5.38 -12.18
N VAL A 269 16.48 -6.53 -11.94
CA VAL A 269 16.67 -7.60 -12.92
C VAL A 269 15.30 -8.06 -13.43
N ALA A 270 15.10 -8.02 -14.75
CA ALA A 270 13.90 -8.50 -15.40
C ALA A 270 13.69 -9.99 -15.14
N THR A 271 12.84 -10.33 -14.21
CA THR A 271 12.40 -11.71 -14.03
C THR A 271 11.41 -12.04 -15.16
N LYS A 272 11.86 -12.79 -16.13
CA LYS A 272 11.02 -13.26 -17.25
C LYS A 272 10.02 -14.27 -16.68
N VAL A 273 8.78 -13.82 -16.43
CA VAL A 273 7.72 -14.72 -15.97
C VAL A 273 7.22 -15.53 -17.16
N GLU A 274 7.53 -16.83 -17.16
CA GLU A 274 6.95 -17.75 -18.14
C GLU A 274 5.45 -17.92 -17.91
N ARG A 275 4.65 -17.60 -18.93
CA ARG A 275 3.22 -17.90 -18.94
C ARG A 275 3.02 -19.42 -19.12
N ARG A 276 2.98 -20.15 -18.02
CA ARG A 276 2.45 -21.52 -18.03
C ARG A 276 0.92 -21.47 -17.90
N GLU A 277 0.23 -21.33 -19.02
CA GLU A 277 -1.22 -21.45 -19.13
C GLU A 277 -1.61 -22.94 -19.09
N GLY A 278 -1.80 -23.48 -17.91
CA GLY A 278 -2.30 -24.85 -17.73
C GLY A 278 -3.74 -24.83 -17.23
N ARG A 279 -4.68 -25.47 -17.95
CA ARG A 279 -6.09 -25.66 -17.51
C ARG A 279 -6.20 -26.30 -16.12
N LEU A 280 -5.26 -27.17 -15.76
CA LEU A 280 -5.19 -27.81 -14.45
C LEU A 280 -5.12 -26.80 -13.30
N TRP A 281 -4.32 -25.75 -13.43
CA TRP A 281 -4.20 -24.72 -12.41
C TRP A 281 -5.45 -23.84 -12.27
N SER A 282 -6.23 -23.69 -13.35
CA SER A 282 -7.53 -22.99 -13.27
C SER A 282 -8.54 -23.80 -12.47
N VAL A 283 -8.57 -25.12 -12.65
CA VAL A 283 -9.42 -26.02 -11.84
C VAL A 283 -8.97 -26.00 -10.38
N ALA A 284 -7.65 -26.08 -10.12
CA ALA A 284 -7.08 -26.00 -8.79
C ALA A 284 -7.41 -24.65 -8.11
N ASN A 285 -7.45 -23.54 -8.88
CA ASN A 285 -7.84 -22.22 -8.38
C ASN A 285 -9.30 -22.19 -7.90
N VAL A 286 -10.21 -22.80 -8.64
CA VAL A 286 -11.63 -22.93 -8.24
C VAL A 286 -11.74 -23.77 -6.96
N GLY A 287 -11.04 -24.90 -6.87
CA GLY A 287 -11.00 -25.73 -5.65
C GLY A 287 -10.42 -24.97 -4.45
N ALA A 288 -9.32 -24.25 -4.65
CA ALA A 288 -8.72 -23.41 -3.62
C ALA A 288 -9.69 -22.33 -3.12
N ARG A 289 -10.43 -21.67 -4.02
CA ARG A 289 -11.47 -20.70 -3.65
C ARG A 289 -12.57 -21.35 -2.81
N ALA A 290 -13.07 -22.51 -3.23
CA ALA A 290 -14.12 -23.21 -2.51
C ALA A 290 -13.73 -23.57 -1.06
N ILE A 291 -12.44 -23.80 -0.80
CA ILE A 291 -11.90 -24.08 0.54
C ILE A 291 -11.62 -22.79 1.31
N LEU A 292 -10.91 -21.84 0.68
CA LEU A 292 -10.43 -20.64 1.38
C LEU A 292 -11.50 -19.60 1.63
N ALA A 293 -12.47 -19.41 0.72
CA ALA A 293 -13.48 -18.37 0.88
C ALA A 293 -14.29 -18.55 2.18
N PRO A 294 -14.89 -19.73 2.47
CA PRO A 294 -15.60 -19.94 3.74
C PRO A 294 -14.66 -19.87 4.95
N TYR A 295 -13.44 -20.42 4.82
CA TYR A 295 -12.45 -20.35 5.90
C TYR A 295 -12.09 -18.91 6.28
N LEU A 296 -11.78 -18.06 5.30
CA LEU A 296 -11.39 -16.65 5.54
C LEU A 296 -12.58 -15.82 6.05
N THR A 297 -13.79 -16.09 5.60
CA THR A 297 -15.02 -15.50 6.14
C THR A 297 -15.17 -15.83 7.62
N ILE A 298 -15.02 -17.09 8.01
CA ILE A 298 -15.11 -17.53 9.41
C ILE A 298 -13.99 -16.89 10.24
N VAL A 299 -12.75 -16.86 9.74
CA VAL A 299 -11.63 -16.20 10.42
C VAL A 299 -11.92 -14.72 10.65
N GLY A 300 -12.44 -14.01 9.64
CA GLY A 300 -12.86 -12.61 9.75
C GLY A 300 -13.94 -12.40 10.83
N LEU A 301 -14.96 -13.23 10.83
CA LEU A 301 -16.03 -13.17 11.86
C LEU A 301 -15.51 -13.43 13.27
N VAL A 302 -14.67 -14.45 13.45
CA VAL A 302 -14.07 -14.78 14.75
C VAL A 302 -13.17 -13.64 15.23
N ARG A 303 -12.34 -13.06 14.33
CA ARG A 303 -11.48 -11.91 14.64
C ARG A 303 -12.31 -10.70 15.08
N ASN A 304 -13.36 -10.36 14.33
CA ASN A 304 -14.26 -9.27 14.67
C ASN A 304 -14.96 -9.48 16.00
N LYS A 305 -15.42 -10.71 16.29
CA LYS A 305 -16.03 -11.05 17.58
C LYS A 305 -15.06 -10.88 18.74
N ARG A 306 -13.78 -11.23 18.58
CA ARG A 306 -12.74 -11.00 19.60
C ARG A 306 -12.50 -9.51 19.83
N LEU A 307 -12.34 -8.71 18.76
CA LEU A 307 -12.13 -7.27 18.84
C LEU A 307 -13.28 -6.56 19.57
N LEU A 308 -14.53 -6.96 19.30
CA LEU A 308 -15.70 -6.44 20.01
C LEU A 308 -15.68 -6.79 21.50
N ARG A 309 -15.26 -8.02 21.83
CA ARG A 309 -15.16 -8.49 23.23
C ARG A 309 -14.09 -7.74 24.01
N ASP A 310 -12.99 -7.39 23.34
CA ASP A 310 -11.87 -6.65 23.92
C ASP A 310 -12.12 -5.12 23.96
N GLY A 311 -13.34 -4.67 23.67
CA GLY A 311 -13.74 -3.25 23.69
C GLY A 311 -13.19 -2.43 22.50
N ASN A 312 -12.53 -3.06 21.56
CA ASN A 312 -11.91 -2.41 20.40
C ASN A 312 -12.84 -2.46 19.17
N SER A 313 -13.99 -1.79 19.26
CA SER A 313 -14.99 -1.75 18.19
C SER A 313 -14.50 -1.05 16.92
N THR A 314 -13.45 -0.23 17.02
CA THR A 314 -12.94 0.60 15.94
C THR A 314 -11.97 -0.10 14.99
N ALA A 315 -11.70 -1.39 15.20
CA ALA A 315 -10.75 -2.17 14.41
C ALA A 315 -11.42 -3.31 13.62
N ARG A 316 -12.72 -3.17 13.27
CA ARG A 316 -13.42 -4.18 12.50
C ARG A 316 -12.79 -4.37 11.12
N PHE A 317 -12.84 -5.62 10.63
CA PHE A 317 -12.35 -6.00 9.33
C PHE A 317 -13.50 -6.47 8.46
N HIS A 318 -13.53 -6.00 7.22
CA HIS A 318 -14.36 -6.52 6.16
C HIS A 318 -13.51 -7.43 5.26
N THR A 319 -14.04 -8.60 4.96
CA THR A 319 -13.36 -9.54 4.05
C THR A 319 -14.02 -9.42 2.69
N VAL A 320 -13.28 -8.93 1.70
CA VAL A 320 -13.74 -8.85 0.32
C VAL A 320 -13.31 -10.11 -0.42
N ILE A 321 -14.27 -10.85 -0.97
CA ILE A 321 -14.06 -12.12 -1.65
C ILE A 321 -14.74 -12.08 -3.02
N GLU A 322 -13.93 -11.97 -4.08
CA GLU A 322 -14.39 -11.99 -5.47
C GLU A 322 -13.73 -13.14 -6.26
N HIS A 323 -14.02 -13.26 -7.55
CA HIS A 323 -13.44 -14.32 -8.36
C HIS A 323 -11.92 -14.21 -8.48
N GLY A 324 -11.41 -13.06 -8.84
CA GLY A 324 -9.97 -12.76 -9.02
C GLY A 324 -9.37 -11.88 -7.92
N PHE A 325 -10.09 -11.65 -6.82
CA PHE A 325 -9.70 -10.69 -5.82
C PHE A 325 -10.02 -11.15 -4.40
N PHE A 326 -9.07 -10.93 -3.51
CA PHE A 326 -9.22 -11.08 -2.07
C PHE A 326 -8.57 -9.89 -1.38
N ALA A 327 -9.29 -9.29 -0.41
CA ALA A 327 -8.72 -8.26 0.46
C ALA A 327 -9.30 -8.32 1.88
N TYR A 328 -8.48 -7.86 2.84
CA TYR A 328 -8.95 -7.43 4.15
C TYR A 328 -9.00 -5.90 4.18
N GLU A 329 -10.19 -5.35 4.42
CA GLU A 329 -10.40 -3.92 4.63
C GLU A 329 -10.76 -3.67 6.09
N SER A 330 -10.16 -2.64 6.71
CA SER A 330 -10.44 -2.30 8.10
C SER A 330 -11.10 -0.94 8.21
N GLU A 331 -11.98 -0.76 9.19
CA GLU A 331 -12.56 0.55 9.50
C GLU A 331 -11.46 1.61 9.83
N LYS A 332 -10.30 1.15 10.33
CA LYS A 332 -9.12 2.01 10.48
C LYS A 332 -8.65 2.54 9.14
N TYR A 333 -8.61 1.69 8.12
CA TYR A 333 -8.23 2.07 6.76
C TYR A 333 -9.20 3.08 6.14
N GLU A 334 -10.50 2.89 6.34
CA GLU A 334 -11.52 3.84 5.86
C GLU A 334 -11.38 5.22 6.50
N ARG A 335 -11.08 5.27 7.81
CA ARG A 335 -10.79 6.55 8.49
C ARG A 335 -9.54 7.21 7.96
N LEU A 336 -8.47 6.45 7.72
CA LEU A 336 -7.25 6.97 7.09
C LEU A 336 -7.55 7.53 5.70
N ARG A 337 -8.35 6.81 4.90
CA ARG A 337 -8.80 7.25 3.58
C ARG A 337 -9.53 8.60 3.65
N ALA A 338 -10.46 8.75 4.59
CA ALA A 338 -11.18 10.01 4.80
C ALA A 338 -10.21 11.16 5.15
N THR A 339 -9.27 10.93 6.08
CA THR A 339 -8.25 11.94 6.46
C THR A 339 -7.36 12.34 5.27
N TYR A 340 -6.93 11.37 4.46
CA TYR A 340 -6.15 11.68 3.24
C TYR A 340 -6.97 12.46 2.22
N LYS A 341 -8.21 12.06 2.01
CA LYS A 341 -9.12 12.75 1.08
C LYS A 341 -9.31 14.20 1.48
N GLU A 342 -9.63 14.45 2.75
CA GLU A 342 -9.81 15.81 3.27
C GLU A 342 -8.53 16.65 3.14
N ALA A 343 -7.35 16.08 3.41
CA ALA A 343 -6.09 16.83 3.39
C ALA A 343 -5.54 17.09 1.97
N PHE A 344 -5.74 16.16 1.03
CA PHE A 344 -5.05 16.18 -0.26
C PHE A 344 -5.96 16.45 -1.47
N GLU A 345 -7.29 16.28 -1.36
CA GLU A 345 -8.23 16.61 -2.41
C GLU A 345 -8.88 18.00 -2.21
N SER A 346 -8.89 18.54 -0.98
CA SER A 346 -9.40 19.89 -0.72
C SER A 346 -8.39 20.94 -1.22
N PRO A 347 -8.85 21.95 -1.96
CA PRO A 347 -8.01 23.02 -2.52
C PRO A 347 -7.31 23.87 -1.46
#